data_ca301a12f18cd109986eeced31634ec6
#
_entry.id   ca301a12f18cd109986eeced31634ec6
#
_cell.length_a   1.000
_cell.length_b   1.000
_cell.length_c   1.000
_cell.angle_alpha   90.00
_cell.angle_beta   90.00
_cell.angle_gamma   90.00
#
_symmetry.space_group_name_H-M   'P 1'
#
loop_
_entity.id
_entity.type
_entity.pdbx_description
1 polymer ?
#
loop_
_entity_poly.entity_id
_entity_poly.type
_entity_poly.pdbx_seq_one_letter_code
_entity_poly.pdbx_strand_id
1 'polypeptide(L)'
;MAAALAATATGCVPYPVYKTMQPAARVTVMDTQSQPLSDARVVLISSSYPYGRERSRQEARTMPTGKATFSAQTEWRVESLMLHGSEIYFWNWCIEKAGYETYETLNNTASQFDDTLIVQLPPGESRSCNRP
;
A
#
# COMPACT_ATOMS: atom_id res chain seq x y z
N MET A 1 -22.80 -49.66 17.68
CA MET A 1 -22.79 -48.75 16.52
C MET A 1 -22.42 -47.37 17.01
N ALA A 2 -21.23 -46.92 16.72
CA ALA A 2 -20.80 -45.55 17.02
C ALA A 2 -21.37 -44.67 15.91
N ALA A 3 -22.35 -43.85 16.22
CA ALA A 3 -22.72 -42.77 15.36
C ALA A 3 -21.61 -41.72 15.43
N ALA A 4 -20.75 -41.65 14.43
CA ALA A 4 -19.85 -40.55 14.26
C ALA A 4 -20.71 -39.32 14.01
N LEU A 5 -20.95 -38.51 15.03
CA LEU A 5 -21.39 -37.14 14.85
C LEU A 5 -20.22 -36.42 14.16
N ALA A 6 -20.30 -36.33 12.85
CA ALA A 6 -19.50 -35.35 12.13
C ALA A 6 -20.02 -33.99 12.59
N ALA A 7 -19.38 -33.40 13.57
CA ALA A 7 -19.58 -32.03 13.91
C ALA A 7 -19.13 -31.21 12.72
N THR A 8 -20.07 -30.88 11.84
CA THR A 8 -19.85 -29.89 10.82
C THR A 8 -19.64 -28.57 11.55
N ALA A 9 -18.38 -28.19 11.70
CA ALA A 9 -18.05 -26.88 12.20
C ALA A 9 -18.53 -25.86 11.17
N THR A 10 -19.78 -25.46 11.27
CA THR A 10 -20.33 -24.36 10.51
C THR A 10 -19.99 -23.08 11.26
N GLY A 11 -19.23 -22.20 10.67
CA GLY A 11 -18.92 -20.91 11.28
C GLY A 11 -17.47 -20.51 11.16
N CYS A 12 -17.00 -19.70 12.10
CA CYS A 12 -15.67 -19.09 12.10
C CYS A 12 -14.56 -20.13 12.28
N VAL A 13 -14.23 -20.84 11.22
CA VAL A 13 -13.07 -21.75 11.22
C VAL A 13 -11.84 -20.93 10.89
N PRO A 14 -10.89 -20.78 11.81
CA PRO A 14 -9.64 -20.09 11.52
C PRO A 14 -8.79 -20.93 10.56
N TYR A 15 -8.17 -20.27 9.59
CA TYR A 15 -7.26 -20.90 8.65
C TYR A 15 -6.03 -20.00 8.41
N PRO A 16 -4.85 -20.57 8.17
CA PRO A 16 -3.66 -19.77 7.91
C PRO A 16 -3.68 -19.24 6.47
N VAL A 17 -3.29 -17.98 6.31
CA VAL A 17 -3.07 -17.35 5.01
C VAL A 17 -1.71 -16.65 4.98
N TYR A 18 -1.03 -16.74 3.86
CA TYR A 18 0.18 -15.97 3.61
C TYR A 18 -0.22 -14.69 2.90
N LYS A 19 -0.18 -13.58 3.64
CA LYS A 19 -0.77 -12.34 3.20
C LYS A 19 0.27 -11.31 2.82
N THR A 20 0.06 -10.65 1.69
CA THR A 20 0.84 -9.48 1.29
C THR A 20 0.25 -8.24 1.95
N MET A 21 0.99 -7.69 2.89
CA MET A 21 0.65 -6.45 3.60
C MET A 21 1.05 -5.24 2.76
N GLN A 22 2.13 -5.36 2.01
CA GLN A 22 2.66 -4.36 1.12
C GLN A 22 3.37 -5.06 -0.03
N PRO A 23 3.03 -4.74 -1.30
CA PRO A 23 3.74 -5.30 -2.43
C PRO A 23 5.12 -4.66 -2.60
N ALA A 24 6.04 -5.37 -3.24
CA ALA A 24 7.24 -4.76 -3.75
C ALA A 24 6.87 -3.71 -4.79
N ALA A 25 7.48 -2.54 -4.73
CA ALA A 25 7.13 -1.44 -5.60
C ALA A 25 8.34 -0.57 -5.91
N ARG A 26 8.25 0.13 -7.03
CA ARG A 26 9.30 1.06 -7.47
C ARG A 26 8.65 2.29 -8.08
N VAL A 27 9.24 3.44 -7.77
CA VAL A 27 8.75 4.74 -8.23
C VAL A 27 9.88 5.47 -8.93
N THR A 28 9.55 6.12 -10.03
CA THR A 28 10.43 7.10 -10.69
C THR A 28 9.75 8.45 -10.64
N VAL A 29 10.42 9.43 -10.07
CA VAL A 29 9.90 10.79 -9.90
C VAL A 29 10.74 11.74 -10.77
N MET A 30 10.04 12.51 -11.60
CA MET A 30 10.65 13.45 -12.53
C MET A 30 9.96 14.81 -12.43
N ASP A 31 10.61 15.85 -12.93
CA ASP A 31 9.95 17.13 -13.21
C ASP A 31 9.20 17.11 -14.55
N THR A 32 8.58 18.22 -14.91
CA THR A 32 7.83 18.32 -16.17
C THR A 32 8.70 18.28 -17.42
N GLN A 33 10.02 18.39 -17.26
CA GLN A 33 10.99 18.27 -18.35
C GLN A 33 11.65 16.88 -18.39
N SER A 34 11.05 15.91 -17.69
CA SER A 34 11.54 14.52 -17.58
C SER A 34 12.93 14.41 -16.97
N GLN A 35 13.34 15.40 -16.16
CA GLN A 35 14.57 15.33 -15.40
C GLN A 35 14.31 14.63 -14.04
N PRO A 36 15.18 13.72 -13.62
CA PRO A 36 14.97 13.02 -12.36
C PRO A 36 14.99 13.99 -11.18
N LEU A 37 14.07 13.80 -10.24
CA LEU A 37 14.03 14.55 -8.99
C LEU A 37 14.61 13.70 -7.87
N SER A 38 15.74 14.15 -7.34
CA SER A 38 16.35 13.50 -6.18
C SER A 38 15.77 14.03 -4.87
N ASP A 39 15.88 13.21 -3.84
CA ASP A 39 15.46 13.56 -2.47
C ASP A 39 13.97 13.93 -2.34
N ALA A 40 13.13 13.44 -3.24
CA ALA A 40 11.69 13.51 -3.06
C ALA A 40 11.25 12.46 -2.04
N ARG A 41 10.37 12.84 -1.14
CA ARG A 41 9.83 11.93 -0.14
C ARG A 41 8.68 11.13 -0.76
N VAL A 42 8.87 9.82 -0.84
CA VAL A 42 7.87 8.89 -1.37
C VAL A 42 7.30 8.08 -0.21
N VAL A 43 6.00 8.13 -0.05
CA VAL A 43 5.28 7.41 1.00
C VAL A 43 4.35 6.38 0.37
N LEU A 44 4.51 5.13 0.76
CA LEU A 44 3.62 4.04 0.40
C LEU A 44 2.70 3.76 1.59
N ILE A 45 1.41 3.95 1.38
CA ILE A 45 0.40 3.85 2.42
C ILE A 45 -0.38 2.55 2.22
N SER A 46 -0.35 1.67 3.22
CA SER A 46 -1.12 0.43 3.24
C SER A 46 -2.36 0.62 4.09
N SER A 47 -3.51 0.35 3.51
CA SER A 47 -4.81 0.42 4.17
C SER A 47 -5.53 -0.90 4.02
N SER A 48 -6.53 -1.15 4.83
CA SER A 48 -7.30 -2.39 4.74
C SER A 48 -8.75 -2.21 5.13
N TYR A 49 -9.61 -3.03 4.50
CA TYR A 49 -10.99 -3.24 4.93
C TYR A 49 -11.03 -4.27 6.06
N PRO A 50 -12.09 -4.27 6.89
CA PRO A 50 -13.44 -3.72 6.61
C PRO A 50 -13.63 -2.21 6.83
N TYR A 51 -12.71 -1.51 7.47
CA TYR A 51 -12.94 -0.09 7.80
C TYR A 51 -12.26 0.88 6.84
N GLY A 52 -11.46 0.39 5.90
CA GLY A 52 -10.70 1.25 4.99
C GLY A 52 -9.63 2.09 5.69
N ARG A 53 -9.15 1.64 6.85
CA ARG A 53 -8.18 2.38 7.65
C ARG A 53 -6.76 2.18 7.17
N GLU A 54 -5.98 3.23 7.28
CA GLU A 54 -4.55 3.13 7.14
C GLU A 54 -3.97 2.21 8.21
N ARG A 55 -3.16 1.25 7.78
CA ARG A 55 -2.52 0.27 8.67
C ARG A 55 -1.05 0.58 8.88
N SER A 56 -0.37 1.02 7.85
CA SER A 56 1.05 1.34 7.93
C SER A 56 1.47 2.28 6.81
N ARG A 57 2.59 2.93 7.03
CA ARG A 57 3.29 3.74 6.04
C ARG A 57 4.73 3.31 5.95
N GLN A 58 5.25 3.30 4.75
CA GLN A 58 6.67 3.15 4.52
C GLN A 58 7.14 4.32 3.67
N GLU A 59 8.27 4.92 4.01
CA GLU A 59 8.80 6.02 3.23
C GLU A 59 10.20 5.74 2.72
N ALA A 60 10.50 6.31 1.59
CA ALA A 60 11.83 6.33 1.01
C ALA A 60 12.06 7.67 0.33
N ARG A 61 13.32 8.00 0.14
CA ARG A 61 13.71 9.18 -0.61
C ARG A 61 14.25 8.77 -1.95
N THR A 62 13.91 9.53 -3.00
CA THR A 62 14.44 9.25 -4.33
C THR A 62 15.95 9.50 -4.38
N MET A 63 16.61 8.61 -5.10
CA MET A 63 18.04 8.72 -5.42
C MET A 63 18.26 9.79 -6.49
N PRO A 64 19.52 10.17 -6.80
CA PRO A 64 19.79 11.10 -7.90
C PRO A 64 19.23 10.68 -9.26
N THR A 65 18.93 9.39 -9.43
CA THR A 65 18.23 8.85 -10.60
C THR A 65 16.72 9.11 -10.58
N GLY A 66 16.17 9.70 -9.52
CA GLY A 66 14.75 9.89 -9.33
C GLY A 66 13.99 8.65 -8.88
N LYS A 67 14.69 7.58 -8.53
CA LYS A 67 14.08 6.29 -8.19
C LYS A 67 14.05 6.05 -6.69
N ALA A 68 12.97 5.42 -6.25
CA ALA A 68 12.80 4.87 -4.92
C ALA A 68 12.21 3.47 -5.01
N THR A 69 12.65 2.56 -4.15
CA THR A 69 12.17 1.18 -4.14
C THR A 69 11.65 0.79 -2.77
N PHE A 70 10.67 -0.09 -2.77
CA PHE A 70 10.04 -0.64 -1.57
C PHE A 70 10.07 -2.15 -1.64
N SER A 71 10.43 -2.79 -0.54
CA SER A 71 10.41 -4.24 -0.41
C SER A 71 9.01 -4.72 -0.07
N ALA A 72 8.65 -5.90 -0.57
CA ALA A 72 7.41 -6.55 -0.19
C ALA A 72 7.41 -6.87 1.30
N GLN A 73 6.26 -6.69 1.94
CA GLN A 73 6.01 -7.10 3.32
C GLN A 73 4.90 -8.14 3.33
N THR A 74 5.25 -9.35 3.72
CA THR A 74 4.34 -10.49 3.76
C THR A 74 4.45 -11.16 5.12
N GLU A 75 3.35 -11.75 5.56
CA GLU A 75 3.34 -12.52 6.79
C GLU A 75 2.24 -13.58 6.79
N TRP A 76 2.43 -14.61 7.59
CA TRP A 76 1.39 -15.58 7.88
C TRP A 76 0.41 -14.98 8.87
N ARG A 77 -0.86 -15.11 8.54
CA ARG A 77 -1.97 -14.67 9.41
C ARG A 77 -2.99 -15.77 9.52
N VAL A 78 -3.76 -15.70 10.60
CA VAL A 78 -4.94 -16.54 10.79
C VAL A 78 -6.17 -15.69 10.46
N GLU A 79 -6.96 -16.16 9.51
CA GLU A 79 -8.22 -15.53 9.12
C GLU A 79 -9.37 -16.50 9.30
N SER A 80 -10.59 -15.97 9.40
CA SER A 80 -11.81 -16.75 9.41
C SER A 80 -12.76 -16.27 8.34
N LEU A 81 -13.55 -17.20 7.81
CA LEU A 81 -14.48 -16.94 6.71
C LEU A 81 -15.67 -16.05 7.10
N MET A 82 -15.94 -15.90 8.39
CA MET A 82 -17.12 -15.17 8.86
C MET A 82 -16.75 -13.91 9.63
N LEU A 83 -17.58 -12.89 9.48
CA LEU A 83 -17.65 -11.68 10.31
C LEU A 83 -16.28 -11.08 10.66
N HIS A 84 -15.79 -10.21 9.81
CA HIS A 84 -14.55 -9.47 10.08
C HIS A 84 -13.28 -10.31 10.16
N GLY A 85 -13.32 -11.56 9.69
CA GLY A 85 -12.19 -12.47 9.77
C GLY A 85 -11.11 -12.23 8.73
N SER A 86 -11.42 -11.50 7.66
CA SER A 86 -10.48 -11.24 6.55
C SER A 86 -10.19 -9.75 6.43
N GLU A 87 -8.91 -9.46 6.22
CA GLU A 87 -8.47 -8.11 5.86
C GLU A 87 -8.13 -8.07 4.37
N ILE A 88 -8.66 -7.06 3.67
CA ILE A 88 -8.38 -6.83 2.25
C ILE A 88 -7.58 -5.54 2.15
N TYR A 89 -6.35 -5.64 1.68
CA TYR A 89 -5.43 -4.53 1.57
C TYR A 89 -5.57 -3.79 0.25
N PHE A 90 -5.34 -2.50 0.30
CA PHE A 90 -5.13 -1.64 -0.86
C PHE A 90 -4.07 -0.60 -0.53
N TRP A 91 -3.46 -0.01 -1.57
CA TRP A 91 -2.28 0.82 -1.38
C TRP A 91 -2.40 2.12 -2.16
N ASN A 92 -1.78 3.16 -1.58
CA ASN A 92 -1.74 4.47 -2.18
C ASN A 92 -0.35 5.07 -2.10
N TRP A 93 -0.08 5.96 -3.04
CA TRP A 93 1.14 6.72 -3.09
C TRP A 93 0.89 8.14 -2.60
N CYS A 94 1.87 8.71 -1.91
CA CYS A 94 1.98 10.15 -1.68
C CYS A 94 3.44 10.54 -1.89
N ILE A 95 3.67 11.51 -2.78
CA ILE A 95 5.01 11.94 -3.14
C ILE A 95 5.09 13.45 -2.99
N GLU A 96 6.03 13.92 -2.17
CA GLU A 96 6.22 15.35 -1.91
C GLU A 96 7.67 15.78 -2.12
N LYS A 97 7.83 16.98 -2.66
CA LYS A 97 9.10 17.66 -2.75
C LYS A 97 8.86 19.17 -2.71
N ALA A 98 9.65 19.87 -1.88
CA ALA A 98 9.54 21.32 -1.78
C ALA A 98 9.69 21.99 -3.15
N GLY A 99 8.78 22.90 -3.48
CA GLY A 99 8.74 23.60 -4.77
C GLY A 99 7.94 22.88 -5.86
N TYR A 100 7.38 21.72 -5.55
CA TYR A 100 6.58 20.93 -6.48
C TYR A 100 5.23 20.56 -5.87
N GLU A 101 4.22 20.39 -6.72
CA GLU A 101 2.91 19.92 -6.28
C GLU A 101 3.01 18.46 -5.80
N THR A 102 2.36 18.17 -4.68
CA THR A 102 2.31 16.82 -4.12
C THR A 102 1.43 15.92 -5.00
N TYR A 103 1.95 14.75 -5.33
CA TYR A 103 1.20 13.70 -6.02
C TYR A 103 0.61 12.73 -4.99
N GLU A 104 -0.65 12.43 -5.15
CA GLU A 104 -1.36 11.54 -4.23
C GLU A 104 -2.39 10.71 -4.99
N THR A 105 -2.45 9.41 -4.70
CA THR A 105 -3.48 8.53 -5.21
C THR A 105 -4.56 8.30 -4.16
N LEU A 106 -5.78 8.04 -4.61
CA LEU A 106 -6.93 7.76 -3.75
C LEU A 106 -7.55 6.42 -4.15
N ASN A 107 -6.72 5.39 -4.24
CA ASN A 107 -7.17 4.04 -4.54
C ASN A 107 -8.00 3.48 -3.38
N ASN A 108 -8.96 2.64 -3.70
CA ASN A 108 -9.76 1.91 -2.73
C ASN A 108 -9.80 0.40 -2.97
N THR A 109 -9.07 -0.07 -3.98
CA THR A 109 -8.90 -1.50 -4.28
C THR A 109 -7.44 -1.80 -4.63
N ALA A 110 -7.02 -3.03 -4.40
CA ALA A 110 -5.66 -3.48 -4.71
C ALA A 110 -5.36 -3.41 -6.22
N SER A 111 -6.35 -3.64 -7.05
CA SER A 111 -6.18 -3.64 -8.52
C SER A 111 -5.86 -2.26 -9.10
N GLN A 112 -6.13 -1.19 -8.37
CA GLN A 112 -5.83 0.18 -8.81
C GLN A 112 -4.37 0.57 -8.56
N PHE A 113 -3.67 -0.21 -7.75
CA PHE A 113 -2.30 0.13 -7.34
C PHE A 113 -1.30 -0.09 -8.48
N ASP A 114 -0.52 0.94 -8.78
CA ASP A 114 0.60 0.87 -9.71
C ASP A 114 1.90 0.64 -8.93
N ASP A 115 2.44 -0.56 -9.04
CA ASP A 115 3.68 -0.96 -8.36
C ASP A 115 4.96 -0.54 -9.12
N THR A 116 4.80 0.08 -10.27
CA THR A 116 5.91 0.58 -11.11
C THR A 116 5.55 1.98 -11.59
N LEU A 117 5.34 2.87 -10.64
CA LEU A 117 4.87 4.22 -10.90
C LEU A 117 5.96 5.09 -11.52
N ILE A 118 5.59 5.80 -12.59
CA ILE A 118 6.38 6.88 -13.17
C ILE A 118 5.54 8.14 -13.11
N VAL A 119 6.04 9.15 -12.40
CA VAL A 119 5.28 10.37 -12.16
C VAL A 119 6.12 11.61 -12.43
N GLN A 120 5.47 12.62 -12.98
CA GLN A 120 6.03 13.97 -13.14
C GLN A 120 5.37 14.90 -12.13
N LEU A 121 6.19 15.62 -11.36
CA LEU A 121 5.69 16.62 -10.43
C LEU A 121 5.80 18.00 -11.03
N PRO A 122 4.67 18.71 -11.26
CA PRO A 122 4.73 20.08 -11.73
C PRO A 122 5.23 21.01 -10.62
N PRO A 123 5.91 22.10 -10.99
CA PRO A 123 6.25 23.13 -10.02
C PRO A 123 4.99 23.69 -9.37
N GLY A 124 5.05 23.96 -8.07
CA GLY A 124 3.92 24.51 -7.37
C GLY A 124 4.09 24.40 -5.85
N GLU A 125 2.97 24.58 -5.16
CA GLU A 125 2.94 24.49 -3.71
C GLU A 125 2.94 23.03 -3.26
N SER A 126 3.91 22.69 -2.43
CA SER A 126 4.03 21.35 -1.85
C SER A 126 3.08 21.20 -0.67
N ARG A 127 2.38 20.08 -0.63
CA ARG A 127 1.51 19.68 0.48
C ARG A 127 2.11 18.48 1.19
N SER A 128 2.02 18.47 2.51
CA SER A 128 2.60 17.37 3.30
C SER A 128 1.85 16.05 3.07
N CYS A 129 2.61 14.96 2.96
CA CYS A 129 2.08 13.59 2.99
C CYS A 129 1.74 13.12 4.40
N ASN A 130 2.06 13.90 5.43
CA ASN A 130 1.68 13.57 6.79
C ASN A 130 0.16 13.75 6.94
N ARG A 131 -0.43 12.95 7.82
CA ARG A 131 -1.83 13.12 8.14
C ARG A 131 -2.09 14.51 8.75
N PRO A 132 -3.20 15.10 8.37
CA PRO A 132 -3.64 16.32 9.05
C PRO A 132 -3.97 16.04 10.51
#